data_95ab455accb9a5af818b30c42acf8cab
#
_entry.id   95ab455accb9a5af818b30c42acf8cab
#
_cell.length_a   1.000
_cell.length_b   1.000
_cell.length_c   1.000
_cell.angle_alpha   90.00
_cell.angle_beta   90.00
_cell.angle_gamma   90.00
#
_symmetry.space_group_name_H-M   'P 1'
#
loop_
_entity.id
_entity.type
_entity.pdbx_description
1 polymer ?
#
loop_
_entity_poly.entity_id
_entity_poly.type
_entity_poly.pdbx_seq_one_letter_code
_entity_poly.pdbx_strand_id
1 'polypeptide(L)'
;IVSINLFGVRGFGEAEFAFSTIKAITVCGFIILCVVLICGGGPDHEFIGAKYWHDPGCLANGFPGVLSVLVVASYSLGGIEMTCLASGETDPKGLPSAIKQVFWRILFFFLISLTLVGFLVPYTNQNLLGGSSVDNSPFVIAIKLHHIKALPSIVNAVILISVLSVGNSCIFASSRTLCSMAHQGLIPWWFGYIDRAGRPLVGIMANSLFGLLAFLVKSGSMSEVFNWLMAIAGLATCIVWLSINLSHIRFRLDRKSVR
;
A
#
# COMPACT_ATOMS: atom_id res chain seq x y z
N ILE A 1 11.67 12.00 2.73
CA ILE A 1 10.41 12.02 1.98
C ILE A 1 10.13 13.44 1.49
N VAL A 2 10.02 14.47 2.36
CA VAL A 2 9.77 15.86 1.97
C VAL A 2 10.79 16.35 0.95
N SER A 3 12.07 16.09 1.17
CA SER A 3 13.15 16.49 0.26
C SER A 3 12.95 15.97 -1.17
N ILE A 4 12.49 14.72 -1.33
CA ILE A 4 12.24 14.14 -2.66
C ILE A 4 11.15 14.93 -3.40
N ASN A 5 10.07 15.27 -2.70
CA ASN A 5 8.96 16.06 -3.25
C ASN A 5 9.39 17.51 -3.60
N LEU A 6 10.44 18.03 -2.97
CA LEU A 6 11.00 19.34 -3.30
C LEU A 6 11.84 19.35 -4.59
N PHE A 7 12.27 18.20 -5.12
CA PHE A 7 12.93 18.11 -6.43
C PHE A 7 11.93 18.16 -7.62
N GLY A 8 10.64 18.26 -7.33
CA GLY A 8 9.57 18.33 -8.33
C GLY A 8 9.18 16.96 -8.91
N VAL A 9 8.37 16.98 -9.97
CA VAL A 9 7.77 15.77 -10.57
C VAL A 9 8.82 14.78 -11.09
N ARG A 10 9.88 15.28 -11.72
CA ARG A 10 10.95 14.45 -12.27
C ARG A 10 11.71 13.71 -11.17
N GLY A 11 12.10 14.41 -10.10
CA GLY A 11 12.79 13.80 -8.97
C GLY A 11 11.92 12.77 -8.25
N PHE A 12 10.62 13.05 -8.10
CA PHE A 12 9.64 12.09 -7.58
C PHE A 12 9.57 10.84 -8.46
N GLY A 13 9.44 11.01 -9.79
CA GLY A 13 9.32 9.88 -10.73
C GLY A 13 10.55 8.98 -10.74
N GLU A 14 11.75 9.55 -10.76
CA GLU A 14 13.00 8.78 -10.72
C GLU A 14 13.18 8.01 -9.40
N ALA A 15 12.87 8.64 -8.27
CA ALA A 15 12.92 7.97 -6.96
C ALA A 15 11.90 6.84 -6.86
N GLU A 16 10.66 7.08 -7.30
CA GLU A 16 9.59 6.08 -7.25
C GLU A 16 9.85 4.91 -8.21
N PHE A 17 10.46 5.17 -9.37
CA PHE A 17 10.89 4.12 -10.28
C PHE A 17 11.94 3.21 -9.62
N ALA A 18 12.95 3.77 -8.97
CA ALA A 18 13.96 2.99 -8.23
C ALA A 18 13.33 2.17 -7.11
N PHE A 19 12.48 2.79 -6.28
CA PHE A 19 11.78 2.10 -5.20
C PHE A 19 10.87 0.98 -5.71
N SER A 20 10.13 1.22 -6.78
CA SER A 20 9.22 0.23 -7.39
C SER A 20 9.98 -0.96 -7.96
N THR A 21 11.14 -0.72 -8.58
CA THR A 21 11.99 -1.77 -9.13
C THR A 21 12.52 -2.68 -8.02
N ILE A 22 13.03 -2.10 -6.93
CA ILE A 22 13.52 -2.87 -5.78
C ILE A 22 12.38 -3.71 -5.18
N LYS A 23 11.19 -3.11 -4.98
CA LYS A 23 10.00 -3.82 -4.48
C LYS A 23 9.60 -4.98 -5.38
N ALA A 24 9.54 -4.76 -6.69
CA ALA A 24 9.14 -5.80 -7.64
C ALA A 24 10.10 -6.99 -7.66
N ILE A 25 11.42 -6.72 -7.70
CA ILE A 25 12.45 -7.77 -7.64
C ILE A 25 12.32 -8.57 -6.34
N THR A 26 12.14 -7.88 -5.21
CA THR A 26 12.04 -8.54 -3.90
C THR A 26 10.78 -9.39 -3.80
N VAL A 27 9.63 -8.91 -4.27
CA VAL A 27 8.38 -9.69 -4.24
C VAL A 27 8.49 -10.92 -5.16
N CYS A 28 9.08 -10.79 -6.34
CA CYS A 28 9.35 -11.95 -7.21
C CYS A 28 10.27 -12.97 -6.53
N GLY A 29 11.37 -12.51 -5.93
CA GLY A 29 12.28 -13.37 -5.18
C GLY A 29 11.61 -14.04 -3.99
N PHE A 30 10.75 -13.31 -3.26
CA PHE A 30 9.97 -13.85 -2.15
C PHE A 30 8.97 -14.92 -2.61
N ILE A 31 8.26 -14.71 -3.73
CA ILE A 31 7.34 -15.71 -4.29
C ILE A 31 8.09 -17.00 -4.62
N ILE A 32 9.25 -16.90 -5.29
CA ILE A 32 10.08 -18.06 -5.62
C ILE A 32 10.52 -18.77 -4.33
N LEU A 33 11.01 -18.02 -3.35
CA LEU A 33 11.42 -18.56 -2.06
C LEU A 33 10.27 -19.31 -1.37
N CYS A 34 9.06 -18.72 -1.31
CA CYS A 34 7.90 -19.35 -0.70
C CYS A 34 7.55 -20.67 -1.38
N VAL A 35 7.57 -20.72 -2.72
CA VAL A 35 7.32 -21.96 -3.46
C VAL A 35 8.35 -23.03 -3.11
N VAL A 36 9.64 -22.66 -3.06
CA VAL A 36 10.71 -23.58 -2.68
C VAL A 36 10.52 -24.13 -1.25
N LEU A 37 10.16 -23.25 -0.29
CA LEU A 37 9.92 -23.64 1.10
C LEU A 37 8.70 -24.57 1.25
N ILE A 38 7.60 -24.28 0.55
CA ILE A 38 6.39 -25.11 0.56
C ILE A 38 6.69 -26.51 0.01
N CYS A 39 7.56 -26.61 -1.01
CA CYS A 39 7.98 -27.87 -1.60
C CYS A 39 9.05 -28.64 -0.79
N GLY A 40 9.47 -28.12 0.38
CA GLY A 40 10.45 -28.80 1.24
C GLY A 40 11.91 -28.50 0.87
N GLY A 41 12.19 -27.45 0.07
CA GLY A 41 13.54 -27.02 -0.28
C GLY A 41 14.22 -26.15 0.78
N GLY A 42 13.65 -26.02 1.97
CA GLY A 42 14.24 -25.32 3.10
C GLY A 42 15.29 -26.14 3.87
N PRO A 43 15.98 -25.51 4.84
CA PRO A 43 16.97 -26.20 5.68
C PRO A 43 16.39 -27.40 6.44
N ASP A 44 15.09 -27.35 6.75
CA ASP A 44 14.39 -28.35 7.54
C ASP A 44 13.91 -29.56 6.69
N HIS A 45 13.97 -29.46 5.36
CA HIS A 45 13.52 -30.48 4.38
C HIS A 45 12.09 -31.00 4.61
N GLU A 46 11.25 -30.27 5.38
CA GLU A 46 9.84 -30.62 5.58
C GLU A 46 8.98 -30.14 4.42
N PHE A 47 8.17 -31.05 3.85
CA PHE A 47 7.13 -30.68 2.91
C PHE A 47 5.93 -30.10 3.68
N ILE A 48 5.69 -28.78 3.54
CA ILE A 48 4.64 -28.07 4.26
C ILE A 48 3.29 -28.25 3.55
N GLY A 49 3.26 -28.13 2.23
CA GLY A 49 2.04 -28.22 1.44
C GLY A 49 0.92 -27.32 1.99
N ALA A 50 -0.26 -27.88 2.18
CA ALA A 50 -1.43 -27.18 2.73
C ALA A 50 -1.67 -27.44 4.22
N LYS A 51 -0.65 -27.86 4.99
CA LYS A 51 -0.77 -28.25 6.41
C LYS A 51 -1.53 -27.21 7.24
N TYR A 52 -1.15 -25.95 7.16
CA TYR A 52 -1.74 -24.86 7.96
C TYR A 52 -3.14 -24.43 7.50
N TRP A 53 -3.60 -24.86 6.34
CA TRP A 53 -4.96 -24.64 5.88
C TRP A 53 -5.93 -25.70 6.38
N HIS A 54 -5.41 -26.87 6.78
CA HIS A 54 -6.18 -27.94 7.42
C HIS A 54 -6.17 -27.82 8.94
N ASP A 55 -5.02 -27.51 9.54
CA ASP A 55 -4.84 -27.35 10.98
C ASP A 55 -3.96 -26.12 11.26
N PRO A 56 -4.49 -25.04 11.86
CA PRO A 56 -5.78 -24.85 12.57
C PRO A 56 -6.98 -24.49 11.68
N GLY A 57 -6.87 -24.55 10.37
CA GLY A 57 -7.93 -24.22 9.42
C GLY A 57 -7.71 -22.89 8.70
N CYS A 58 -8.43 -22.66 7.60
CA CYS A 58 -8.23 -21.47 6.72
C CYS A 58 -8.96 -20.20 7.20
N LEU A 59 -9.96 -20.31 8.07
CA LEU A 59 -10.79 -19.18 8.50
C LEU A 59 -10.82 -19.08 10.04
N ALA A 60 -10.10 -18.09 10.56
CA ALA A 60 -10.23 -17.69 11.96
C ALA A 60 -11.61 -17.05 12.20
N ASN A 61 -12.36 -17.54 13.20
CA ASN A 61 -13.69 -17.04 13.56
C ASN A 61 -14.78 -17.15 12.46
N GLY A 62 -14.57 -17.94 11.40
CA GLY A 62 -15.53 -18.15 10.34
C GLY A 62 -15.87 -16.87 9.54
N PHE A 63 -17.11 -16.78 9.05
CA PHE A 63 -17.58 -15.65 8.24
C PHE A 63 -17.52 -14.28 8.96
N PRO A 64 -17.88 -14.12 10.25
CA PRO A 64 -17.68 -12.87 10.98
C PRO A 64 -16.22 -12.40 11.01
N GLY A 65 -15.27 -13.32 11.07
CA GLY A 65 -13.84 -12.99 10.99
C GLY A 65 -13.46 -12.36 9.63
N VAL A 66 -14.02 -12.86 8.54
CA VAL A 66 -13.82 -12.27 7.19
C VAL A 66 -14.37 -10.85 7.14
N LEU A 67 -15.57 -10.60 7.67
CA LEU A 67 -16.17 -9.27 7.68
C LEU A 67 -15.35 -8.26 8.49
N SER A 68 -14.76 -8.67 9.61
CA SER A 68 -13.97 -7.78 10.48
C SER A 68 -12.70 -7.25 9.80
N VAL A 69 -12.12 -8.00 8.87
CA VAL A 69 -10.89 -7.59 8.17
C VAL A 69 -11.13 -6.83 6.86
N LEU A 70 -12.39 -6.72 6.38
CA LEU A 70 -12.68 -6.06 5.11
C LEU A 70 -12.25 -4.60 5.07
N VAL A 71 -12.40 -3.87 6.18
CA VAL A 71 -11.98 -2.45 6.27
C VAL A 71 -10.46 -2.33 6.12
N VAL A 72 -9.71 -3.20 6.80
CA VAL A 72 -8.25 -3.24 6.72
C VAL A 72 -7.79 -3.70 5.32
N ALA A 73 -8.48 -4.68 4.73
CA ALA A 73 -8.23 -5.14 3.38
C ALA A 73 -8.46 -4.02 2.34
N SER A 74 -9.50 -3.22 2.51
CA SER A 74 -9.77 -2.05 1.64
C SER A 74 -8.63 -1.03 1.72
N TYR A 75 -8.11 -0.76 2.92
CA TYR A 75 -6.95 0.12 3.10
C TYR A 75 -5.71 -0.41 2.34
N SER A 76 -5.49 -1.72 2.38
CA SER A 76 -4.34 -2.35 1.70
C SER A 76 -4.38 -2.21 0.17
N LEU A 77 -5.57 -2.01 -0.41
CA LEU A 77 -5.76 -1.77 -1.84
C LEU A 77 -5.84 -0.27 -2.18
N GLY A 78 -5.82 0.61 -1.17
CA GLY A 78 -5.79 2.07 -1.35
C GLY A 78 -4.58 2.53 -2.17
N GLY A 79 -4.76 3.63 -2.92
CA GLY A 79 -3.70 4.19 -3.76
C GLY A 79 -3.83 3.86 -5.25
N ILE A 80 -4.76 2.99 -5.66
CA ILE A 80 -5.03 2.71 -7.09
C ILE A 80 -5.47 4.01 -7.79
N GLU A 81 -6.23 4.85 -7.11
CA GLU A 81 -6.67 6.15 -7.57
C GLU A 81 -5.53 7.14 -7.85
N MET A 82 -4.34 6.94 -7.28
CA MET A 82 -3.17 7.77 -7.56
C MET A 82 -2.74 7.70 -9.03
N THR A 83 -3.03 6.60 -9.72
CA THR A 83 -2.81 6.48 -11.16
C THR A 83 -3.61 7.52 -11.93
N CYS A 84 -4.83 7.84 -11.48
CA CYS A 84 -5.67 8.88 -12.08
C CYS A 84 -5.11 10.28 -11.78
N LEU A 85 -4.60 10.52 -10.57
CA LEU A 85 -3.96 11.81 -10.22
C LEU A 85 -2.69 12.06 -11.04
N ALA A 86 -1.90 11.03 -11.28
CA ALA A 86 -0.71 11.11 -12.13
C ALA A 86 -1.03 11.24 -13.62
N SER A 87 -2.26 10.95 -14.04
CA SER A 87 -2.66 10.98 -15.46
C SER A 87 -2.60 12.38 -16.07
N GLY A 88 -2.78 13.43 -15.27
CA GLY A 88 -2.66 14.81 -15.72
C GLY A 88 -1.23 15.22 -16.10
N GLU A 89 -0.23 14.47 -15.66
CA GLU A 89 1.20 14.69 -15.90
C GLU A 89 1.82 13.65 -16.85
N THR A 90 1.01 12.74 -17.38
CA THR A 90 1.46 11.61 -18.22
C THR A 90 0.90 11.72 -19.64
N ASP A 91 1.59 11.15 -20.63
CA ASP A 91 1.07 11.08 -22.00
C ASP A 91 -0.27 10.32 -22.04
N PRO A 92 -1.36 10.95 -22.55
CA PRO A 92 -2.68 10.33 -22.62
C PRO A 92 -2.71 9.01 -23.39
N LYS A 93 -1.82 8.79 -24.33
CA LYS A 93 -1.75 7.55 -25.13
C LYS A 93 -1.27 6.35 -24.32
N GLY A 94 -0.39 6.58 -23.34
CA GLY A 94 0.16 5.54 -22.48
C GLY A 94 -0.77 5.13 -21.32
N LEU A 95 -1.72 6.00 -20.95
CA LEU A 95 -2.56 5.84 -19.77
C LEU A 95 -3.38 4.53 -19.72
N PRO A 96 -4.07 4.10 -20.79
CA PRO A 96 -4.83 2.84 -20.75
C PRO A 96 -3.95 1.61 -20.52
N SER A 97 -2.74 1.61 -21.07
CA SER A 97 -1.75 0.55 -20.87
C SER A 97 -1.24 0.54 -19.44
N ALA A 98 -0.94 1.71 -18.89
CA ALA A 98 -0.49 1.85 -17.49
C ALA A 98 -1.55 1.33 -16.51
N ILE A 99 -2.82 1.68 -16.69
CA ILE A 99 -3.93 1.21 -15.84
C ILE A 99 -4.04 -0.33 -15.87
N LYS A 100 -3.97 -0.94 -17.07
CA LYS A 100 -4.00 -2.41 -17.20
C LYS A 100 -2.80 -3.07 -16.51
N GLN A 101 -1.61 -2.50 -16.63
CA GLN A 101 -0.39 -3.01 -15.98
C GLN A 101 -0.50 -2.91 -14.46
N VAL A 102 -1.01 -1.81 -13.92
CA VAL A 102 -1.23 -1.63 -12.48
C VAL A 102 -2.21 -2.68 -11.97
N PHE A 103 -3.36 -2.87 -12.66
CA PHE A 103 -4.36 -3.87 -12.28
C PHE A 103 -3.75 -5.29 -12.21
N TRP A 104 -3.09 -5.75 -13.27
CA TRP A 104 -2.50 -7.08 -13.31
C TRP A 104 -1.38 -7.26 -12.29
N ARG A 105 -0.55 -6.23 -12.09
CA ARG A 105 0.54 -6.27 -11.11
C ARG A 105 0.01 -6.40 -9.69
N ILE A 106 -1.02 -5.63 -9.33
CA ILE A 106 -1.66 -5.74 -8.01
C ILE A 106 -2.27 -7.13 -7.85
N LEU A 107 -3.05 -7.58 -8.82
CA LEU A 107 -3.72 -8.88 -8.76
C LEU A 107 -2.72 -10.02 -8.55
N PHE A 108 -1.68 -10.10 -9.38
CA PHE A 108 -0.70 -11.19 -9.29
C PHE A 108 0.15 -11.09 -8.02
N PHE A 109 0.78 -9.96 -7.78
CA PHE A 109 1.70 -9.85 -6.65
C PHE A 109 0.98 -9.95 -5.31
N PHE A 110 -0.18 -9.31 -5.16
CA PHE A 110 -0.91 -9.29 -3.91
C PHE A 110 -1.54 -10.66 -3.61
N LEU A 111 -2.32 -11.23 -4.55
CA LEU A 111 -2.96 -12.52 -4.34
C LEU A 111 -1.95 -13.64 -4.15
N ILE A 112 -0.95 -13.74 -5.03
CA ILE A 112 0.02 -14.84 -4.96
C ILE A 112 0.84 -14.74 -3.67
N SER A 113 1.37 -13.57 -3.34
CA SER A 113 2.23 -13.45 -2.15
C SER A 113 1.46 -13.70 -0.84
N LEU A 114 0.22 -13.18 -0.70
CA LEU A 114 -0.60 -13.42 0.49
C LEU A 114 -1.02 -14.88 0.60
N THR A 115 -1.39 -15.51 -0.51
CA THR A 115 -1.73 -16.94 -0.51
C THR A 115 -0.54 -17.79 -0.07
N LEU A 116 0.65 -17.53 -0.61
CA LEU A 116 1.87 -18.26 -0.24
C LEU A 116 2.27 -18.03 1.22
N VAL A 117 2.13 -16.81 1.73
CA VAL A 117 2.34 -16.53 3.16
C VAL A 117 1.34 -17.31 4.03
N GLY A 118 0.08 -17.41 3.61
CA GLY A 118 -0.94 -18.20 4.31
C GLY A 118 -0.64 -19.72 4.34
N PHE A 119 0.13 -20.23 3.37
CA PHE A 119 0.63 -21.61 3.40
C PHE A 119 1.80 -21.81 4.37
N LEU A 120 2.62 -20.76 4.59
CA LEU A 120 3.85 -20.85 5.39
C LEU A 120 3.67 -20.45 6.85
N VAL A 121 2.69 -19.59 7.17
CA VAL A 121 2.52 -19.03 8.51
C VAL A 121 1.11 -19.31 9.03
N PRO A 122 0.96 -20.09 10.12
CA PRO A 122 -0.33 -20.29 10.75
C PRO A 122 -0.81 -19.00 11.43
N TYR A 123 -2.10 -18.68 11.34
CA TYR A 123 -2.67 -17.48 11.94
C TYR A 123 -2.60 -17.46 13.48
N THR A 124 -2.38 -18.62 14.10
CA THR A 124 -2.21 -18.78 15.57
C THR A 124 -0.83 -18.36 16.06
N ASN A 125 0.10 -17.96 15.15
CA ASN A 125 1.43 -17.56 15.56
C ASN A 125 1.38 -16.25 16.38
N GLN A 126 1.86 -16.32 17.64
CA GLN A 126 1.83 -15.18 18.58
C GLN A 126 2.58 -13.96 18.07
N ASN A 127 3.63 -14.14 17.27
CA ASN A 127 4.39 -13.03 16.69
C ASN A 127 3.60 -12.26 15.62
N LEU A 128 2.56 -12.87 15.04
CA LEU A 128 1.72 -12.23 14.02
C LEU A 128 0.80 -11.15 14.63
N LEU A 129 0.33 -11.37 15.87
CA LEU A 129 -0.67 -10.55 16.55
C LEU A 129 -0.07 -9.64 17.64
N GLY A 130 1.16 -9.88 18.05
CA GLY A 130 1.71 -9.37 19.31
C GLY A 130 2.67 -8.19 19.22
N GLY A 131 2.94 -7.58 18.07
CA GLY A 131 3.98 -6.57 18.05
C GLY A 131 3.87 -5.48 17.00
N SER A 132 4.29 -4.30 17.41
CA SER A 132 4.43 -3.10 16.57
C SER A 132 5.77 -2.99 15.84
N SER A 133 6.59 -4.06 15.83
CA SER A 133 7.91 -4.04 15.18
C SER A 133 7.86 -4.64 13.77
N VAL A 134 8.76 -4.19 12.91
CA VAL A 134 8.94 -4.70 11.53
C VAL A 134 9.25 -6.20 11.52
N ASP A 135 9.82 -6.72 12.59
CA ASP A 135 10.12 -8.13 12.81
C ASP A 135 8.89 -9.03 12.86
N ASN A 136 7.70 -8.45 13.05
CA ASN A 136 6.41 -9.14 13.09
C ASN A 136 5.69 -9.11 11.73
N SER A 137 6.33 -8.62 10.68
CA SER A 137 5.80 -8.74 9.33
C SER A 137 5.61 -10.22 8.95
N PRO A 138 4.45 -10.62 8.41
CA PRO A 138 4.21 -12.00 7.96
C PRO A 138 5.29 -12.52 7.01
N PHE A 139 5.85 -11.64 6.18
CA PHE A 139 6.95 -11.96 5.26
C PHE A 139 8.23 -12.34 6.00
N VAL A 140 8.55 -11.60 7.07
CA VAL A 140 9.73 -11.85 7.90
C VAL A 140 9.55 -13.10 8.77
N ILE A 141 8.33 -13.29 9.31
CA ILE A 141 8.00 -14.48 10.11
C ILE A 141 8.12 -15.75 9.24
N ALA A 142 7.59 -15.74 8.02
CA ALA A 142 7.70 -16.87 7.09
C ALA A 142 9.16 -17.30 6.88
N ILE A 143 10.08 -16.34 6.76
CA ILE A 143 11.51 -16.61 6.57
C ILE A 143 12.17 -17.08 7.87
N LYS A 144 11.84 -16.46 9.01
CA LYS A 144 12.41 -16.81 10.33
C LYS A 144 12.02 -18.22 10.78
N LEU A 145 10.78 -18.65 10.49
CA LEU A 145 10.30 -20.01 10.81
C LEU A 145 11.15 -21.09 10.13
N HIS A 146 11.74 -20.78 8.98
CA HIS A 146 12.58 -21.75 8.24
C HIS A 146 14.08 -21.51 8.43
N HIS A 147 14.49 -20.89 9.53
CA HIS A 147 15.90 -20.75 9.98
C HIS A 147 16.87 -20.07 8.99
N ILE A 148 16.36 -19.25 8.05
CA ILE A 148 17.21 -18.50 7.10
C ILE A 148 17.72 -17.22 7.75
N LYS A 149 19.01 -17.14 8.07
CA LYS A 149 19.59 -16.08 8.91
C LYS A 149 19.76 -14.71 8.22
N ALA A 150 20.09 -14.66 6.94
CA ALA A 150 20.45 -13.41 6.25
C ALA A 150 19.24 -12.67 5.63
N LEU A 151 18.25 -13.41 5.15
CA LEU A 151 17.10 -12.88 4.41
C LEU A 151 16.19 -11.93 5.22
N PRO A 152 15.91 -12.15 6.51
CA PRO A 152 15.07 -11.25 7.30
C PRO A 152 15.56 -9.81 7.29
N SER A 153 16.86 -9.57 7.37
CA SER A 153 17.44 -8.22 7.34
C SER A 153 17.26 -7.55 5.98
N ILE A 154 17.39 -8.29 4.89
CA ILE A 154 17.16 -7.78 3.53
C ILE A 154 15.69 -7.41 3.35
N VAL A 155 14.78 -8.28 3.75
CA VAL A 155 13.33 -8.03 3.65
C VAL A 155 12.92 -6.85 4.52
N ASN A 156 13.47 -6.70 5.72
CA ASN A 156 13.23 -5.54 6.58
C ASN A 156 13.70 -4.23 5.91
N ALA A 157 14.86 -4.22 5.27
CA ALA A 157 15.33 -3.06 4.53
C ALA A 157 14.39 -2.71 3.35
N VAL A 158 13.89 -3.71 2.63
CA VAL A 158 12.92 -3.48 1.54
C VAL A 158 11.57 -3.01 2.06
N ILE A 159 11.10 -3.52 3.21
CA ILE A 159 9.89 -3.01 3.88
C ILE A 159 10.07 -1.52 4.22
N LEU A 160 11.22 -1.13 4.76
CA LEU A 160 11.52 0.27 5.05
C LEU A 160 11.46 1.14 3.78
N ILE A 161 12.10 0.70 2.70
CA ILE A 161 12.04 1.37 1.39
C ILE A 161 10.59 1.47 0.90
N SER A 162 9.80 0.42 1.07
CA SER A 162 8.40 0.39 0.67
C SER A 162 7.56 1.40 1.43
N VAL A 163 7.74 1.51 2.74
CA VAL A 163 7.03 2.49 3.59
C VAL A 163 7.45 3.93 3.22
N LEU A 164 8.74 4.16 2.96
CA LEU A 164 9.23 5.46 2.49
C LEU A 164 8.61 5.85 1.13
N SER A 165 8.50 4.90 0.20
CA SER A 165 7.86 5.10 -1.10
C SER A 165 6.37 5.45 -0.94
N VAL A 166 5.61 4.72 -0.10
CA VAL A 166 4.21 5.03 0.17
C VAL A 166 4.06 6.43 0.75
N GLY A 167 4.85 6.79 1.76
CA GLY A 167 4.83 8.13 2.34
C GLY A 167 5.17 9.23 1.34
N ASN A 168 6.11 8.96 0.42
CA ASN A 168 6.48 9.86 -0.66
C ASN A 168 5.30 10.09 -1.63
N SER A 169 4.64 9.01 -2.04
CA SER A 169 3.47 9.05 -2.92
C SER A 169 2.26 9.73 -2.27
N CYS A 170 2.06 9.54 -0.96
CA CYS A 170 1.00 10.23 -0.20
C CYS A 170 1.20 11.75 -0.20
N ILE A 171 2.42 12.25 0.05
CA ILE A 171 2.70 13.70 0.00
C ILE A 171 2.51 14.24 -1.42
N PHE A 172 2.97 13.49 -2.42
CA PHE A 172 2.78 13.86 -3.82
C PHE A 172 1.31 14.02 -4.17
N ALA A 173 0.48 13.02 -3.91
CA ALA A 173 -0.93 13.02 -4.24
C ALA A 173 -1.73 14.07 -3.44
N SER A 174 -1.55 14.13 -2.12
CA SER A 174 -2.30 15.04 -1.26
C SER A 174 -1.98 16.51 -1.52
N SER A 175 -0.71 16.85 -1.79
CA SER A 175 -0.33 18.23 -2.12
C SER A 175 -0.97 18.74 -3.42
N ARG A 176 -1.10 17.86 -4.42
CA ARG A 176 -1.77 18.20 -5.68
C ARG A 176 -3.28 18.27 -5.55
N THR A 177 -3.85 17.36 -4.77
CA THR A 177 -5.29 17.40 -4.46
C THR A 177 -5.67 18.70 -3.76
N LEU A 178 -4.89 19.13 -2.75
CA LEU A 178 -5.10 20.41 -2.08
C LEU A 178 -5.01 21.59 -3.06
N CYS A 179 -4.01 21.58 -3.93
CA CYS A 179 -3.88 22.62 -4.96
C CYS A 179 -5.09 22.66 -5.90
N SER A 180 -5.55 21.50 -6.37
CA SER A 180 -6.74 21.39 -7.21
C SER A 180 -8.02 21.89 -6.51
N MET A 181 -8.22 21.54 -5.24
CA MET A 181 -9.34 22.00 -4.44
C MET A 181 -9.31 23.53 -4.24
N ALA A 182 -8.14 24.12 -4.08
CA ALA A 182 -8.00 25.59 -3.98
C ALA A 182 -8.39 26.29 -5.29
N HIS A 183 -8.01 25.74 -6.43
CA HIS A 183 -8.40 26.27 -7.74
C HIS A 183 -9.93 26.15 -7.99
N GLN A 184 -10.59 25.18 -7.36
CA GLN A 184 -12.04 25.02 -7.40
C GLN A 184 -12.77 25.88 -6.35
N GLY A 185 -12.06 26.65 -5.53
CA GLY A 185 -12.63 27.49 -4.49
C GLY A 185 -13.16 26.75 -3.26
N LEU A 186 -12.82 25.46 -3.09
CA LEU A 186 -13.27 24.63 -1.98
C LEU A 186 -12.46 24.82 -0.70
N ILE A 187 -11.22 25.29 -0.83
CA ILE A 187 -10.32 25.61 0.29
C ILE A 187 -9.62 26.96 0.04
N PRO A 188 -8.99 27.57 1.06
CA PRO A 188 -8.35 28.88 0.90
C PRO A 188 -7.39 28.94 -0.26
N TRP A 189 -7.39 30.06 -0.98
CA TRP A 189 -6.65 30.31 -2.23
C TRP A 189 -5.13 30.11 -2.12
N TRP A 190 -4.54 30.31 -0.95
CA TRP A 190 -3.10 30.13 -0.72
C TRP A 190 -2.60 28.71 -0.98
N PHE A 191 -3.45 27.68 -0.84
CA PHE A 191 -3.12 26.30 -1.21
C PHE A 191 -2.95 26.09 -2.71
N GLY A 192 -3.50 27.03 -3.52
CA GLY A 192 -3.32 27.04 -4.97
C GLY A 192 -1.97 27.57 -5.45
N TYR A 193 -1.10 28.00 -4.52
CA TYR A 193 0.21 28.51 -4.89
C TYR A 193 1.12 27.42 -5.44
N ILE A 194 1.57 27.64 -6.69
CA ILE A 194 2.52 26.77 -7.39
C ILE A 194 3.79 27.58 -7.64
N ASP A 195 4.93 27.02 -7.26
CA ASP A 195 6.24 27.61 -7.48
C ASP A 195 6.64 27.57 -8.97
N ARG A 196 7.67 28.34 -9.36
CA ARG A 196 8.23 28.37 -10.74
C ARG A 196 8.68 26.99 -11.25
N ALA A 197 8.99 26.06 -10.34
CA ALA A 197 9.32 24.66 -10.64
C ALA A 197 8.10 23.73 -10.71
N GLY A 198 6.86 24.24 -10.69
CA GLY A 198 5.62 23.47 -10.75
C GLY A 198 5.29 22.72 -9.44
N ARG A 199 5.80 23.21 -8.29
CA ARG A 199 5.64 22.54 -6.99
C ARG A 199 4.57 23.22 -6.14
N PRO A 200 3.57 22.49 -5.61
CA PRO A 200 2.58 23.01 -4.66
C PRO A 200 3.18 23.09 -3.25
N LEU A 201 4.08 24.08 -3.01
CA LEU A 201 4.87 24.17 -1.77
C LEU A 201 4.00 24.24 -0.52
N VAL A 202 2.91 25.02 -0.55
CA VAL A 202 2.02 25.19 0.60
C VAL A 202 1.35 23.85 0.95
N GLY A 203 0.93 23.08 -0.06
CA GLY A 203 0.38 21.73 0.15
C GLY A 203 1.42 20.75 0.73
N ILE A 204 2.66 20.79 0.23
CA ILE A 204 3.77 19.96 0.75
C ILE A 204 4.06 20.31 2.21
N MET A 205 4.14 21.61 2.56
CA MET A 205 4.39 22.04 3.94
C MET A 205 3.25 21.63 4.88
N ALA A 206 1.99 21.81 4.48
CA ALA A 206 0.83 21.41 5.26
C ALA A 206 0.85 19.90 5.54
N ASN A 207 1.08 19.08 4.52
CA ASN A 207 1.19 17.62 4.69
C ASN A 207 2.37 17.23 5.59
N SER A 208 3.49 17.93 5.49
CA SER A 208 4.65 17.69 6.34
C SER A 208 4.35 18.01 7.82
N LEU A 209 3.57 19.06 8.07
CA LEU A 209 3.12 19.41 9.43
C LEU A 209 2.21 18.30 10.01
N PHE A 210 1.24 17.81 9.21
CA PHE A 210 0.44 16.66 9.63
C PHE A 210 1.29 15.40 9.84
N GLY A 211 2.35 15.23 9.06
CA GLY A 211 3.32 14.14 9.24
C GLY A 211 4.01 14.14 10.60
N LEU A 212 4.07 15.28 11.30
CA LEU A 212 4.62 15.35 12.67
C LEU A 212 3.74 14.61 13.69
N LEU A 213 2.45 14.38 13.37
CA LEU A 213 1.57 13.55 14.21
C LEU A 213 2.11 12.13 14.39
N ALA A 214 2.95 11.65 13.46
CA ALA A 214 3.62 10.36 13.60
C ALA A 214 4.52 10.28 14.86
N PHE A 215 5.02 11.41 15.35
CA PHE A 215 5.81 11.44 16.60
C PHE A 215 4.97 11.24 17.86
N LEU A 216 3.65 11.45 17.81
CA LEU A 216 2.73 11.15 18.92
C LEU A 216 2.70 9.65 19.22
N VAL A 217 3.00 8.83 18.24
CA VAL A 217 3.08 7.36 18.33
C VAL A 217 4.18 6.93 19.33
N LYS A 218 5.15 7.77 19.64
CA LYS A 218 6.20 7.49 20.63
C LYS A 218 5.73 7.53 22.09
N SER A 219 4.55 8.07 22.36
CA SER A 219 3.92 8.14 23.69
C SER A 219 3.09 6.88 23.92
N GLY A 220 3.35 6.09 24.94
CA GLY A 220 2.78 4.81 25.43
C GLY A 220 1.45 4.20 24.89
N SER A 221 0.64 4.93 24.13
CA SER A 221 -0.62 4.49 23.50
C SER A 221 -0.47 4.20 21.99
N MET A 222 0.67 3.69 21.60
CA MET A 222 1.14 3.55 20.22
C MET A 222 0.19 2.83 19.26
N SER A 223 -0.32 1.68 19.67
CA SER A 223 -1.13 0.81 18.81
C SER A 223 -2.54 1.37 18.58
N GLU A 224 -3.11 2.03 19.57
CA GLU A 224 -4.47 2.58 19.48
C GLU A 224 -4.54 3.74 18.48
N VAL A 225 -3.63 4.72 18.58
CA VAL A 225 -3.59 5.88 17.67
C VAL A 225 -3.34 5.43 16.23
N PHE A 226 -2.44 4.47 16.02
CA PHE A 226 -2.19 3.91 14.70
C PHE A 226 -3.43 3.21 14.13
N ASN A 227 -4.12 2.39 14.92
CA ASN A 227 -5.34 1.70 14.51
C ASN A 227 -6.48 2.69 14.17
N TRP A 228 -6.63 3.75 14.96
CA TRP A 228 -7.60 4.82 14.67
C TRP A 228 -7.30 5.51 13.33
N LEU A 229 -6.04 5.87 13.09
CA LEU A 229 -5.64 6.51 11.83
C LEU A 229 -5.83 5.57 10.63
N MET A 230 -5.50 4.28 10.76
CA MET A 230 -5.77 3.27 9.75
C MET A 230 -7.26 3.11 9.46
N ALA A 231 -8.09 3.04 10.50
CA ALA A 231 -9.54 2.91 10.34
C ALA A 231 -10.14 4.12 9.60
N ILE A 232 -9.74 5.35 9.98
CA ILE A 232 -10.18 6.58 9.30
C ILE A 232 -9.76 6.57 7.83
N ALA A 233 -8.51 6.23 7.53
CA ALA A 233 -8.00 6.16 6.17
C ALA A 233 -8.72 5.07 5.33
N GLY A 234 -8.98 3.90 5.93
CA GLY A 234 -9.72 2.82 5.28
C GLY A 234 -11.16 3.20 4.96
N LEU A 235 -11.86 3.83 5.91
CA LEU A 235 -13.24 4.31 5.68
C LEU A 235 -13.27 5.40 4.61
N ALA A 236 -12.34 6.35 4.62
CA ALA A 236 -12.23 7.38 3.60
C ALA A 236 -12.03 6.76 2.20
N THR A 237 -11.17 5.75 2.08
CA THR A 237 -10.96 5.02 0.82
C THR A 237 -12.24 4.34 0.33
N CYS A 238 -13.00 3.68 1.22
CA CYS A 238 -14.28 3.06 0.87
C CYS A 238 -15.30 4.09 0.35
N ILE A 239 -15.41 5.26 0.99
CA ILE A 239 -16.32 6.35 0.57
C ILE A 239 -15.92 6.89 -0.80
N VAL A 240 -14.61 7.12 -1.03
CA VAL A 240 -14.09 7.57 -2.33
C VAL A 240 -14.40 6.56 -3.43
N TRP A 241 -14.15 5.28 -3.21
CA TRP A 241 -14.44 4.24 -4.19
C TRP A 241 -15.94 4.09 -4.46
N LEU A 242 -16.78 4.20 -3.43
CA LEU A 242 -18.24 4.23 -3.60
C LEU A 242 -18.66 5.39 -4.49
N SER A 243 -18.14 6.60 -4.24
CA SER A 243 -18.43 7.79 -5.03
C SER A 243 -17.99 7.66 -6.49
N ILE A 244 -16.79 7.10 -6.73
CA ILE A 244 -16.28 6.84 -8.09
C ILE A 244 -17.18 5.85 -8.82
N ASN A 245 -17.55 4.74 -8.17
CA ASN A 245 -18.41 3.72 -8.78
C ASN A 245 -19.81 4.26 -9.10
N LEU A 246 -20.43 5.02 -8.18
CA LEU A 246 -21.72 5.66 -8.41
C LEU A 246 -21.67 6.67 -9.56
N SER A 247 -20.63 7.50 -9.61
CA SER A 247 -20.41 8.45 -10.70
C SER A 247 -20.25 7.75 -12.04
N HIS A 248 -19.51 6.62 -12.07
CA HIS A 248 -19.34 5.82 -13.29
C HIS A 248 -20.64 5.20 -13.78
N ILE A 249 -21.46 4.67 -12.86
CA ILE A 249 -22.78 4.11 -13.22
C ILE A 249 -23.67 5.22 -13.80
N ARG A 250 -23.71 6.39 -13.16
CA ARG A 250 -24.50 7.53 -13.63
C ARG A 250 -24.06 7.97 -15.03
N PHE A 251 -22.77 8.14 -15.24
CA PHE A 251 -22.18 8.48 -16.54
C PHE A 251 -22.56 7.48 -17.64
N ARG A 252 -22.56 6.19 -17.33
CA ARG A 252 -22.97 5.15 -18.30
C ARG A 252 -24.46 5.18 -18.63
N LEU A 253 -25.30 5.49 -17.65
CA LEU A 253 -26.75 5.62 -17.86
C LEU A 253 -27.05 6.83 -18.75
N ASP A 254 -26.48 7.98 -18.46
CA ASP A 254 -26.65 9.20 -19.26
C ASP A 254 -26.19 9.02 -20.71
N ARG A 255 -25.04 8.33 -20.92
CA ARG A 255 -24.56 8.03 -22.27
C ARG A 255 -25.46 7.09 -23.08
N LYS A 256 -26.24 6.23 -22.40
CA LYS A 256 -27.23 5.38 -23.09
C LYS A 256 -28.49 6.16 -23.46
N SER A 257 -28.85 7.19 -22.71
CA SER A 257 -30.04 8.02 -22.99
C SER A 257 -29.81 9.00 -24.14
N VAL A 258 -28.56 9.29 -24.52
CA VAL A 258 -28.18 10.21 -25.61
C VAL A 258 -27.99 9.48 -26.95
N ARG A 259 -28.04 8.13 -26.97
CA ARG A 259 -28.01 7.30 -28.17
C ARG A 259 -29.41 6.78 -28.47
#